data_4cab2f89705e71f3d3341570514e75d4
#
_entry.id   4cab2f89705e71f3d3341570514e75d4
#
_cell.length_a   1.000
_cell.length_b   1.000
_cell.length_c   1.000
_cell.angle_alpha   90.00
_cell.angle_beta   90.00
_cell.angle_gamma   90.00
#
_symmetry.space_group_name_H-M   'P 1'
#
loop_
_entity.id
_entity.type
_entity.pdbx_description
1 polymer ?
#
loop_
_entity_poly.entity_id
_entity_poly.type
_entity_poly.pdbx_seq_one_letter_code
_entity_poly.pdbx_strand_id
1 'polypeptide(L)'
;MKFREVTKLIEQDGWFLVNTVGSHQQYKHPVKLGRVTIAGKGGKDVPPGTLKSILRQAGWTNLMREYIVIYEQAKDGGWGAYVPDLPGLGVVGETVAEAEQLIREGMRLHIAGLIEDGLPVPEAVTQSARIAVPA
;
A
#
# COMPACT_ATOMS: atom_id res chain seq x y z
N MET A 1 3.83 -4.34 -7.79
CA MET A 1 4.38 -5.12 -6.66
C MET A 1 4.87 -6.46 -7.18
N LYS A 2 6.04 -6.86 -6.76
CA LYS A 2 6.63 -8.15 -7.14
C LYS A 2 6.13 -9.27 -6.22
N PHE A 3 6.12 -10.51 -6.72
CA PHE A 3 5.72 -11.66 -5.90
C PHE A 3 6.55 -11.80 -4.62
N ARG A 4 7.86 -11.54 -4.70
CA ARG A 4 8.72 -11.57 -3.50
C ARG A 4 8.34 -10.53 -2.46
N GLU A 5 7.82 -9.37 -2.88
CA GLU A 5 7.35 -8.33 -1.97
C GLU A 5 6.08 -8.77 -1.25
N VAL A 6 5.13 -9.36 -1.97
CA VAL A 6 3.90 -9.90 -1.39
C VAL A 6 4.21 -11.04 -0.43
N THR A 7 5.09 -11.95 -0.82
CA THR A 7 5.54 -13.06 0.03
C THR A 7 6.11 -12.53 1.35
N LYS A 8 6.99 -11.53 1.26
CA LYS A 8 7.58 -10.91 2.44
C LYS A 8 6.52 -10.27 3.34
N LEU A 9 5.52 -9.61 2.76
CA LEU A 9 4.43 -9.01 3.52
C LEU A 9 3.63 -10.05 4.31
N ILE A 10 3.24 -11.15 3.68
CA ILE A 10 2.47 -12.18 4.39
C ILE A 10 3.31 -12.90 5.44
N GLU A 11 4.60 -13.10 5.20
CA GLU A 11 5.51 -13.67 6.19
C GLU A 11 5.65 -12.78 7.42
N GLN A 12 5.70 -11.46 7.24
CA GLN A 12 5.71 -10.50 8.35
C GLN A 12 4.43 -10.53 9.18
N ASP A 13 3.30 -10.87 8.56
CA ASP A 13 2.02 -11.05 9.25
C ASP A 13 1.94 -12.39 10.00
N GLY A 14 2.91 -13.26 9.84
CA GLY A 14 2.97 -14.54 10.54
C GLY A 14 2.65 -15.76 9.66
N TRP A 15 2.38 -15.57 8.37
CA TRP A 15 2.19 -16.67 7.44
C TRP A 15 3.52 -17.37 7.17
N PHE A 16 3.51 -18.69 7.15
CA PHE A 16 4.72 -19.49 6.92
C PHE A 16 4.46 -20.55 5.86
N LEU A 17 5.48 -20.85 5.07
CA LEU A 17 5.43 -21.82 3.99
C LEU A 17 5.26 -23.23 4.55
N VAL A 18 4.25 -23.95 4.09
CA VAL A 18 3.98 -25.35 4.52
C VAL A 18 4.10 -26.34 3.38
N ASN A 19 3.95 -25.90 2.14
CA ASN A 19 4.00 -26.80 0.99
C ASN A 19 4.30 -26.06 -0.30
N THR A 20 4.99 -26.72 -1.21
CA THR A 20 5.27 -26.21 -2.56
C THR A 20 4.94 -27.29 -3.57
N VAL A 21 4.03 -26.98 -4.51
CA VAL A 21 3.67 -27.89 -5.61
C VAL A 21 3.90 -27.12 -6.91
N GLY A 22 4.97 -27.44 -7.62
CA GLY A 22 5.38 -26.68 -8.80
C GLY A 22 5.73 -25.24 -8.44
N SER A 23 5.05 -24.27 -9.07
CA SER A 23 5.19 -22.85 -8.76
C SER A 23 4.23 -22.37 -7.68
N HIS A 24 3.39 -23.26 -7.13
CA HIS A 24 2.39 -22.93 -6.12
C HIS A 24 2.96 -23.11 -4.73
N GLN A 25 3.11 -22.02 -4.00
CA GLN A 25 3.55 -22.01 -2.61
C GLN A 25 2.33 -21.81 -1.71
N GLN A 26 2.18 -22.70 -0.72
CA GLN A 26 1.07 -22.64 0.23
C GLN A 26 1.57 -22.20 1.60
N TYR A 27 0.86 -21.28 2.20
CA TYR A 27 1.19 -20.68 3.51
C TYR A 27 0.05 -20.91 4.49
N LYS A 28 0.40 -21.11 5.74
CA LYS A 28 -0.53 -21.16 6.88
C LYS A 28 -0.17 -20.14 7.92
N HIS A 29 -1.14 -19.82 8.78
CA HIS A 29 -0.96 -18.89 9.88
C HIS A 29 -1.29 -19.58 11.20
N PRO A 30 -0.55 -19.28 12.32
CA PRO A 30 -0.80 -19.91 13.61
C PRO A 30 -2.17 -19.58 14.22
N VAL A 31 -2.76 -18.45 13.84
CA VAL A 31 -4.03 -17.96 14.40
C VAL A 31 -5.11 -17.85 13.32
N LYS A 32 -4.79 -17.26 12.16
CA LYS A 32 -5.76 -17.07 11.07
C LYS A 32 -6.07 -18.40 10.37
N LEU A 33 -7.34 -18.62 10.06
CA LEU A 33 -7.81 -19.82 9.37
C LEU A 33 -7.49 -19.75 7.87
N GLY A 34 -7.48 -20.93 7.24
CA GLY A 34 -7.32 -21.07 5.81
C GLY A 34 -5.87 -21.10 5.35
N ARG A 35 -5.69 -20.94 4.07
CA ARG A 35 -4.36 -20.97 3.42
C ARG A 35 -4.23 -19.79 2.47
N VAL A 36 -3.00 -19.32 2.30
CA VAL A 36 -2.63 -18.40 1.23
C VAL A 36 -1.86 -19.18 0.18
N THR A 37 -2.30 -19.11 -1.06
CA THR A 37 -1.60 -19.73 -2.18
C THR A 37 -1.02 -18.65 -3.07
N ILE A 38 0.29 -18.70 -3.26
CA ILE A 38 1.03 -17.80 -4.15
C ILE A 38 1.61 -18.60 -5.29
N ALA A 39 1.20 -18.29 -6.52
CA ALA A 39 1.70 -18.93 -7.73
C ALA A 39 2.38 -17.87 -8.59
N GLY A 40 3.71 -17.87 -8.58
CA GLY A 40 4.50 -16.93 -9.38
C GLY A 40 5.95 -16.88 -8.95
N LYS A 41 6.78 -16.37 -9.86
CA LYS A 41 8.22 -16.19 -9.61
C LYS A 41 8.47 -14.86 -8.94
N GLY A 42 9.33 -14.84 -7.92
CA GLY A 42 9.62 -13.69 -7.07
C GLY A 42 9.92 -12.38 -7.78
N GLY A 43 10.60 -12.44 -8.93
CA GLY A 43 10.97 -11.26 -9.70
C GLY A 43 9.89 -10.70 -10.63
N LYS A 44 8.76 -11.39 -10.78
CA LYS A 44 7.65 -10.96 -11.63
C LYS A 44 6.65 -10.09 -10.87
N ASP A 45 5.96 -9.23 -11.59
CA ASP A 45 4.89 -8.42 -11.04
C ASP A 45 3.64 -9.27 -10.78
N VAL A 46 2.97 -9.00 -9.67
CA VAL A 46 1.71 -9.65 -9.32
C VAL A 46 0.58 -8.94 -10.07
N PRO A 47 -0.19 -9.67 -10.91
CA PRO A 47 -1.37 -9.09 -11.52
C PRO A 47 -2.37 -8.57 -10.47
N PRO A 48 -3.10 -7.47 -10.75
CA PRO A 48 -4.01 -6.87 -9.76
C PRO A 48 -5.04 -7.83 -9.19
N GLY A 49 -5.63 -8.68 -10.03
CA GLY A 49 -6.62 -9.68 -9.57
C GLY A 49 -5.99 -10.75 -8.68
N THR A 50 -4.79 -11.19 -9.00
CA THR A 50 -4.02 -12.13 -8.20
C THR A 50 -3.65 -11.51 -6.85
N LEU A 51 -3.22 -10.27 -6.85
CA LEU A 51 -2.90 -9.54 -5.62
C LEU A 51 -4.12 -9.47 -4.70
N LYS A 52 -5.27 -9.05 -5.21
CA LYS A 52 -6.52 -9.02 -4.44
C LYS A 52 -6.86 -10.38 -3.83
N SER A 53 -6.67 -11.46 -4.60
CA SER A 53 -6.95 -12.82 -4.15
C SER A 53 -6.04 -13.22 -2.99
N ILE A 54 -4.73 -12.98 -3.12
CA ILE A 54 -3.74 -13.27 -2.07
C ILE A 54 -4.10 -12.51 -0.79
N LEU A 55 -4.40 -11.22 -0.92
CA LEU A 55 -4.72 -10.36 0.22
C LEU A 55 -6.00 -10.81 0.93
N ARG A 56 -7.02 -11.22 0.18
CA ARG A 56 -8.24 -11.77 0.74
C ARG A 56 -7.98 -13.06 1.50
N GLN A 57 -7.21 -13.97 0.91
CA GLN A 57 -6.82 -15.22 1.56
C GLN A 57 -6.05 -14.98 2.86
N ALA A 58 -5.18 -13.98 2.87
CA ALA A 58 -4.41 -13.60 4.04
C ALA A 58 -5.24 -12.89 5.13
N GLY A 59 -6.54 -12.71 4.92
CA GLY A 59 -7.41 -11.98 5.85
C GLY A 59 -7.23 -10.47 5.81
N TRP A 60 -6.59 -9.98 4.76
CA TRP A 60 -6.26 -8.57 4.58
C TRP A 60 -7.21 -7.95 3.57
N THR A 61 -8.47 -7.81 3.92
CA THR A 61 -9.48 -7.20 3.07
C THR A 61 -9.19 -5.71 2.79
N ASN A 62 -8.25 -5.10 3.52
CA ASN A 62 -7.94 -3.67 3.48
C ASN A 62 -6.46 -3.37 3.24
N LEU A 63 -5.75 -4.16 2.43
CA LEU A 63 -4.37 -3.80 2.08
C LEU A 63 -4.25 -2.68 1.05
N MET A 64 -5.34 -2.34 0.40
CA MET A 64 -5.44 -1.05 -0.27
C MET A 64 -5.85 -0.03 0.79
N ARG A 65 -4.89 0.46 1.55
CA ARG A 65 -5.14 1.55 2.48
C ARG A 65 -5.39 2.81 1.66
N GLU A 66 -6.43 3.52 2.01
CA GLU A 66 -6.75 4.80 1.40
C GLU A 66 -6.40 5.93 2.37
N TYR A 67 -5.60 6.87 1.91
CA TYR A 67 -5.24 8.06 2.68
C TYR A 67 -5.77 9.30 1.98
N ILE A 68 -6.13 10.29 2.78
CA ILE A 68 -6.44 11.63 2.26
C ILE A 68 -5.12 12.25 1.80
N VAL A 69 -5.12 12.75 0.58
CA VAL A 69 -4.02 13.54 0.00
C VAL A 69 -4.50 14.97 -0.15
N ILE A 70 -3.72 15.91 0.34
CA ILE A 70 -4.02 17.33 0.22
C ILE A 70 -3.14 17.94 -0.85
N TYR A 71 -3.76 18.66 -1.78
CA TYR A 71 -3.07 19.39 -2.84
C TYR A 71 -3.22 20.89 -2.57
N GLU A 72 -2.11 21.61 -2.61
CA GLU A 72 -2.08 23.03 -2.41
C GLU A 72 -1.31 23.70 -3.54
N GLN A 73 -1.90 24.71 -4.15
CA GLN A 73 -1.22 25.48 -5.18
C GLN A 73 -0.34 26.56 -4.53
N ALA A 74 0.92 26.58 -4.94
CA ALA A 74 1.86 27.62 -4.52
C ALA A 74 1.64 28.92 -5.32
N LYS A 75 2.19 30.01 -4.80
CA LYS A 75 2.05 31.34 -5.44
C LYS A 75 2.68 31.39 -6.84
N ASP A 76 3.69 30.58 -7.11
CA ASP A 76 4.33 30.47 -8.42
C ASP A 76 3.56 29.61 -9.42
N GLY A 77 2.41 29.06 -9.03
CA GLY A 77 1.60 28.17 -9.84
C GLY A 77 1.92 26.69 -9.72
N GLY A 78 2.99 26.33 -9.02
CA GLY A 78 3.32 24.94 -8.73
C GLY A 78 2.34 24.32 -7.72
N TRP A 79 2.37 22.99 -7.61
CA TRP A 79 1.49 22.24 -6.73
C TRP A 79 2.29 21.42 -5.73
N GLY A 80 1.93 21.53 -4.46
CA GLY A 80 2.40 20.63 -3.43
C GLY A 80 1.34 19.59 -3.11
N ALA A 81 1.78 18.41 -2.70
CA ALA A 81 0.89 17.35 -2.20
C ALA A 81 1.49 16.73 -0.95
N TYR A 82 0.66 16.45 0.02
CA TYR A 82 1.09 15.76 1.25
C TYR A 82 -0.03 14.89 1.80
N VAL A 83 0.33 13.99 2.69
CA VAL A 83 -0.60 13.04 3.30
C VAL A 83 -0.57 13.27 4.81
N PRO A 84 -1.66 13.82 5.41
CA PRO A 84 -1.68 14.12 6.85
C PRO A 84 -1.36 12.92 7.74
N ASP A 85 -1.82 11.72 7.36
CA ASP A 85 -1.62 10.50 8.16
C ASP A 85 -0.27 9.82 7.91
N LEU A 86 0.53 10.33 6.97
CA LEU A 86 1.90 9.87 6.71
C LEU A 86 2.88 11.02 6.91
N PRO A 87 3.26 11.32 8.17
CA PRO A 87 4.13 12.46 8.46
C PRO A 87 5.47 12.37 7.75
N GLY A 88 5.95 13.51 7.28
CA GLY A 88 7.23 13.61 6.58
C GLY A 88 7.17 13.33 5.09
N LEU A 89 6.01 12.95 4.56
CA LEU A 89 5.84 12.70 3.13
C LEU A 89 5.19 13.91 2.46
N GLY A 90 5.91 14.51 1.51
CA GLY A 90 5.40 15.60 0.69
C GLY A 90 6.14 15.65 -0.63
N VAL A 91 5.47 16.14 -1.66
CA VAL A 91 6.04 16.29 -3.00
C VAL A 91 5.64 17.63 -3.60
N VAL A 92 6.39 18.06 -4.60
CA VAL A 92 6.10 19.27 -5.37
C VAL A 92 6.14 18.94 -6.85
N GLY A 93 5.14 19.40 -7.59
CA GLY A 93 5.05 19.24 -9.04
C GLY A 93 4.66 20.55 -9.71
N GLU A 94 4.82 20.62 -11.02
CA GLU A 94 4.42 21.80 -11.79
C GLU A 94 2.91 21.83 -12.04
N THR A 95 2.28 20.66 -12.07
CA THR A 95 0.84 20.49 -12.24
C THR A 95 0.27 19.59 -11.15
N VAL A 96 -1.04 19.65 -10.96
CA VAL A 96 -1.73 18.75 -10.01
C VAL A 96 -1.56 17.28 -10.42
N ALA A 97 -1.59 17.01 -11.72
CA ALA A 97 -1.40 15.65 -12.24
C ALA A 97 -0.01 15.11 -11.94
N GLU A 98 1.02 15.94 -12.07
CA GLU A 98 2.39 15.56 -11.72
C GLU A 98 2.52 15.35 -10.22
N ALA A 99 1.97 16.24 -9.39
CA ALA A 99 1.98 16.09 -7.94
C ALA A 99 1.25 14.81 -7.51
N GLU A 100 0.14 14.45 -8.15
CA GLU A 100 -0.59 13.20 -7.89
C GLU A 100 0.28 11.99 -8.17
N GLN A 101 0.96 11.96 -9.31
CA GLN A 101 1.84 10.85 -9.66
C GLN A 101 3.00 10.73 -8.69
N LEU A 102 3.62 11.83 -8.33
CA LEU A 102 4.73 11.86 -7.37
C LEU A 102 4.30 11.41 -5.97
N ILE A 103 3.13 11.85 -5.51
CA ILE A 103 2.65 11.47 -4.17
C ILE A 103 2.25 10.00 -4.12
N ARG A 104 1.68 9.43 -5.19
CA ARG A 104 1.38 7.99 -5.28
C ARG A 104 2.65 7.17 -5.10
N GLU A 105 3.69 7.51 -5.83
CA GLU A 105 4.97 6.81 -5.74
C GLU A 105 5.62 7.02 -4.38
N GLY A 106 5.58 8.24 -3.86
CA GLY A 106 6.09 8.56 -2.53
C GLY A 106 5.38 7.78 -1.43
N MET A 107 4.06 7.65 -1.48
CA MET A 107 3.28 6.87 -0.52
C MET A 107 3.67 5.40 -0.57
N ARG A 108 3.80 4.84 -1.76
CA ARG A 108 4.20 3.44 -1.95
C ARG A 108 5.57 3.18 -1.33
N LEU A 109 6.54 4.02 -1.62
CA LEU A 109 7.90 3.90 -1.10
C LEU A 109 7.96 4.12 0.42
N HIS A 110 7.20 5.09 0.92
CA HIS A 110 7.17 5.40 2.36
C HIS A 110 6.61 4.23 3.16
N ILE A 111 5.49 3.66 2.72
CA ILE A 111 4.88 2.50 3.38
C ILE A 111 5.78 1.27 3.27
N ALA A 112 6.36 1.01 2.10
CA ALA A 112 7.29 -0.10 1.92
C ALA A 112 8.49 0.03 2.85
N GLY A 113 9.03 1.24 3.02
CA GLY A 113 10.12 1.51 3.95
C GLY A 113 9.75 1.24 5.41
N LEU A 114 8.56 1.66 5.84
CA LEU A 114 8.05 1.38 7.19
C LEU A 114 7.95 -0.12 7.44
N ILE A 115 7.39 -0.86 6.50
CA ILE A 115 7.25 -2.32 6.60
C ILE A 115 8.63 -2.98 6.67
N GLU A 116 9.56 -2.57 5.83
CA GLU A 116 10.92 -3.12 5.80
C GLU A 116 11.65 -2.88 7.12
N ASP A 117 11.46 -1.72 7.73
CA ASP A 117 12.07 -1.35 9.01
C ASP A 117 11.33 -1.94 10.21
N GLY A 118 10.25 -2.68 9.99
CA GLY A 118 9.44 -3.24 11.07
C GLY A 118 8.64 -2.21 11.86
N LEU A 119 8.45 -1.01 11.30
CA LEU A 119 7.70 0.06 11.93
C LEU A 119 6.21 -0.05 11.61
N PRO A 120 5.32 0.40 12.50
CA PRO A 120 3.89 0.36 12.23
C PRO A 120 3.52 1.29 11.09
N VAL A 121 2.62 0.83 10.23
CA VAL A 121 2.03 1.66 9.17
C VAL A 121 0.89 2.46 9.78
N PRO A 122 0.91 3.80 9.70
CA PRO A 122 -0.14 4.62 10.30
C PRO A 122 -1.53 4.32 9.75
N GLU A 123 -2.53 4.39 10.59
CA GLU A 123 -3.93 4.28 10.20
C GLU A 123 -4.40 5.53 9.47
N ALA A 124 -5.31 5.35 8.51
CA ALA A 124 -5.95 6.46 7.80
C ALA A 124 -7.10 6.99 8.65
N VAL A 125 -6.82 8.00 9.47
CA VAL A 125 -7.80 8.58 10.41
C VAL A 125 -8.30 9.95 9.99
N THR A 126 -7.60 10.64 9.09
CA THR A 126 -8.01 11.96 8.61
C THR A 126 -9.24 11.83 7.72
N GLN A 127 -10.21 12.71 7.96
CA GLN A 127 -11.41 12.85 7.14
C GLN A 127 -11.45 14.25 6.53
N SER A 128 -12.05 14.37 5.37
CA SER A 128 -12.25 15.65 4.70
C SER A 128 -13.70 15.80 4.27
N ALA A 129 -14.14 17.04 4.19
CA ALA A 129 -15.47 17.36 3.71
C ALA A 129 -15.44 18.71 2.99
N ARG A 130 -16.35 18.87 2.04
CA ARG A 130 -16.65 20.17 1.44
C ARG A 130 -17.94 20.68 2.08
N ILE A 131 -17.90 21.89 2.61
CA ILE A 131 -19.03 22.50 3.26
C ILE A 131 -19.34 23.80 2.54
N ALA A 132 -20.55 23.93 2.03
CA ALA A 132 -21.02 25.17 1.42
C ALA A 132 -21.37 26.19 2.50
N VAL A 133 -20.84 27.39 2.36
CA VAL A 133 -21.19 28.50 3.24
C VAL A 133 -21.70 29.66 2.39
N PRO A 134 -22.72 30.39 2.87
CA PRO A 134 -23.17 31.59 2.17
C PRO A 134 -22.07 32.64 2.21
N ALA A 135 -21.80 33.28 1.07
CA ALA A 135 -20.80 34.33 0.97
C ALA A 135 -21.36 35.54 0.23
#